data_25136dacec264a0978e6a2cfe90b72ea
#
_entry.id   25136dacec264a0978e6a2cfe90b72ea
#
_cell.length_a   1.000
_cell.length_b   1.000
_cell.length_c   1.000
_cell.angle_alpha   90.00
_cell.angle_beta   90.00
_cell.angle_gamma   90.00
#
_symmetry.space_group_name_H-M   'P 1'
#
loop_
_entity.id
_entity.type
_entity.pdbx_description
1 polymer ?
#
loop_
_entity_poly.entity_id
_entity_poly.type
_entity_poly.pdbx_seq_one_letter_code
_entity_poly.pdbx_strand_id
1 'polypeptide(L)'
;MDIILQLGGNPARSETGIELAKAYPDAKVVISTGEHSCLQKYTDAGIDPERVIIDDEAWDTVTNLTHTYKLLKRMNCKSVYVVTDLFHSYRANLITMAVWGCRAPFYMVPYGISVNKKDESYAIGQFFVALLWRLTGVLVYEKRLKEKRKSIYTETEKHSLFELGF
;
A
#
# COMPACT_ATOMS: atom_id res chain seq x y z
N MET A 1 12.11 13.88 5.89
CA MET A 1 12.02 13.31 4.53
C MET A 1 10.56 13.06 4.24
N ASP A 2 10.10 13.43 3.06
CA ASP A 2 8.72 13.18 2.63
C ASP A 2 8.63 11.81 1.97
N ILE A 3 7.47 11.18 2.09
CA ILE A 3 7.21 9.84 1.55
C ILE A 3 5.99 9.88 0.64
N ILE A 4 6.09 9.26 -0.51
CA ILE A 4 4.98 8.97 -1.39
C ILE A 4 4.63 7.49 -1.19
N LEU A 5 3.49 7.23 -0.58
CA LEU A 5 3.01 5.87 -0.32
C LEU A 5 1.94 5.51 -1.36
N GLN A 6 2.29 4.70 -2.33
CA GLN A 6 1.35 4.13 -3.27
C GLN A 6 0.76 2.84 -2.67
N LEU A 7 -0.55 2.83 -2.43
CA LEU A 7 -1.25 1.61 -2.01
C LEU A 7 -1.43 0.68 -3.22
N GLY A 8 -1.21 -0.61 -3.03
CA GLY A 8 -1.30 -1.61 -4.09
C GLY A 8 -2.73 -1.87 -4.60
N GLY A 9 -2.84 -2.72 -5.61
CA GLY A 9 -4.11 -3.21 -6.18
C GLY A 9 -4.54 -2.57 -7.51
N ASN A 10 -4.03 -1.40 -7.88
CA ASN A 10 -4.30 -0.78 -9.19
C ASN A 10 -3.00 -0.19 -9.76
N PRO A 11 -2.44 -0.77 -10.83
CA PRO A 11 -1.20 -0.28 -11.44
C PRO A 11 -1.29 1.15 -12.02
N ALA A 12 -2.49 1.66 -12.29
CA ALA A 12 -2.70 3.02 -12.77
C ALA A 12 -2.37 4.10 -11.71
N ARG A 13 -2.37 3.73 -10.43
CA ARG A 13 -1.92 4.62 -9.34
C ARG A 13 -0.47 5.08 -9.51
N SER A 14 0.35 4.31 -10.24
CA SER A 14 1.74 4.67 -10.52
C SER A 14 1.85 5.98 -11.31
N GLU A 15 0.87 6.36 -12.12
CA GLU A 15 0.85 7.64 -12.84
C GLU A 15 0.90 8.81 -11.86
N THR A 16 -0.05 8.86 -10.91
CA THR A 16 -0.07 9.88 -9.86
C THR A 16 1.17 9.82 -8.96
N GLY A 17 1.62 8.60 -8.62
CA GLY A 17 2.83 8.42 -7.82
C GLY A 17 4.09 8.95 -8.51
N ILE A 18 4.22 8.76 -9.83
CA ILE A 18 5.32 9.28 -10.64
C ILE A 18 5.27 10.80 -10.73
N GLU A 19 4.09 11.40 -10.93
CA GLU A 19 3.92 12.86 -10.94
C GLU A 19 4.38 13.47 -9.61
N LEU A 20 3.97 12.89 -8.49
CA LEU A 20 4.43 13.31 -7.17
C LEU A 20 5.94 13.12 -7.01
N ALA A 21 6.50 11.98 -7.45
CA ALA A 21 7.92 11.70 -7.32
C ALA A 21 8.80 12.68 -8.16
N LYS A 22 8.27 13.19 -9.26
CA LYS A 22 8.90 14.26 -10.05
C LYS A 22 8.79 15.62 -9.37
N ALA A 23 7.62 15.92 -8.78
CA ALA A 23 7.38 17.17 -8.07
C ALA A 23 8.17 17.27 -6.75
N TYR A 24 8.42 16.13 -6.10
CA TYR A 24 9.16 16.02 -4.84
C TYR A 24 10.41 15.15 -5.01
N PRO A 25 11.50 15.67 -5.59
CA PRO A 25 12.69 14.88 -5.95
C PRO A 25 13.40 14.26 -4.77
N ASP A 26 13.29 14.84 -3.57
CA ASP A 26 13.88 14.31 -2.35
C ASP A 26 13.01 13.29 -1.62
N ALA A 27 11.76 13.09 -2.06
CA ALA A 27 10.87 12.12 -1.45
C ALA A 27 11.24 10.69 -1.84
N LYS A 28 11.10 9.75 -0.90
CA LYS A 28 11.13 8.31 -1.21
C LYS A 28 9.74 7.85 -1.62
N VAL A 29 9.67 6.88 -2.49
CA VAL A 29 8.44 6.21 -2.92
C VAL A 29 8.36 4.86 -2.23
N VAL A 30 7.24 4.55 -1.61
CA VAL A 30 6.94 3.23 -1.04
C VAL A 30 5.75 2.66 -1.80
N ILE A 31 5.93 1.52 -2.46
CA ILE A 31 4.87 0.80 -3.16
C ILE A 31 4.48 -0.38 -2.27
N SER A 32 3.32 -0.28 -1.64
CA SER A 32 2.81 -1.33 -0.76
C SER A 32 1.95 -2.32 -1.54
N THR A 33 2.11 -3.61 -1.29
CA THR A 33 1.59 -4.71 -2.13
C THR A 33 2.14 -4.58 -3.55
N GLY A 34 3.46 -4.35 -3.66
CA GLY A 34 4.08 -3.96 -4.91
C GLY A 34 4.22 -5.11 -5.89
N GLU A 35 3.60 -4.94 -7.03
CA GLU A 35 4.01 -5.67 -8.21
C GLU A 35 5.34 -5.10 -8.71
N HIS A 36 6.31 -5.95 -9.04
CA HIS A 36 7.59 -5.52 -9.62
C HIS A 36 7.39 -4.71 -10.92
N SER A 37 6.28 -4.92 -11.62
CA SER A 37 5.84 -4.10 -12.76
C SER A 37 5.66 -2.62 -12.43
N CYS A 38 5.32 -2.28 -11.19
CA CYS A 38 5.23 -0.89 -10.75
C CYS A 38 6.62 -0.24 -10.67
N LEU A 39 7.64 -0.95 -10.16
CA LEU A 39 9.01 -0.43 -10.12
C LEU A 39 9.49 -0.04 -11.52
N GLN A 40 9.24 -0.90 -12.53
CA GLN A 40 9.62 -0.63 -13.91
C GLN A 40 8.99 0.68 -14.42
N LYS A 41 7.70 0.94 -14.13
CA LYS A 41 7.04 2.19 -14.53
C LYS A 41 7.72 3.44 -13.96
N TYR A 42 8.14 3.40 -12.68
CA TYR A 42 8.87 4.50 -12.07
C TYR A 42 10.24 4.70 -12.71
N THR A 43 10.96 3.61 -12.97
CA THR A 43 12.29 3.65 -13.62
C THR A 43 12.19 4.19 -15.06
N ASP A 44 11.22 3.72 -15.84
CA ASP A 44 10.97 4.17 -17.21
C ASP A 44 10.59 5.67 -17.26
N ALA A 45 9.96 6.17 -16.21
CA ALA A 45 9.64 7.58 -16.04
C ALA A 45 10.81 8.45 -15.55
N GLY A 46 12.01 7.86 -15.36
CA GLY A 46 13.23 8.55 -14.95
C GLY A 46 13.34 8.76 -13.44
N ILE A 47 12.56 8.05 -12.62
CA ILE A 47 12.71 8.06 -11.16
C ILE A 47 13.83 7.09 -10.79
N ASP A 48 14.80 7.58 -9.98
CA ASP A 48 15.89 6.77 -9.47
C ASP A 48 15.37 5.55 -8.72
N PRO A 49 15.75 4.31 -9.11
CA PRO A 49 15.34 3.08 -8.43
C PRO A 49 15.67 3.06 -6.94
N GLU A 50 16.75 3.71 -6.51
CA GLU A 50 17.13 3.79 -5.09
C GLU A 50 16.14 4.60 -4.25
N ARG A 51 15.29 5.41 -4.88
CA ARG A 51 14.20 6.13 -4.23
C ARG A 51 12.96 5.28 -4.03
N VAL A 52 12.85 4.13 -4.72
CA VAL A 52 11.64 3.30 -4.74
C VAL A 52 11.84 2.07 -3.85
N ILE A 53 10.98 1.92 -2.86
CA ILE A 53 10.96 0.80 -1.92
C ILE A 53 9.69 0.00 -2.17
N ILE A 54 9.83 -1.30 -2.37
CA ILE A 54 8.70 -2.21 -2.52
C ILE A 54 8.45 -2.91 -1.18
N ASP A 55 7.22 -2.81 -0.69
CA ASP A 55 6.69 -3.60 0.42
C ASP A 55 5.77 -4.67 -0.18
N ASP A 56 6.24 -5.89 -0.26
CA ASP A 56 5.53 -7.06 -0.79
C ASP A 56 4.85 -7.92 0.28
N GLU A 57 4.99 -7.55 1.55
CA GLU A 57 4.38 -8.28 2.67
C GLU A 57 2.90 -7.94 2.87
N ALA A 58 2.46 -6.76 2.41
CA ALA A 58 1.09 -6.32 2.56
C ALA A 58 0.12 -7.09 1.66
N TRP A 59 -1.13 -7.21 2.08
CA TRP A 59 -2.13 -8.01 1.40
C TRP A 59 -3.49 -7.31 1.21
N ASP A 60 -3.82 -6.41 2.10
CA ASP A 60 -5.04 -5.62 2.09
C ASP A 60 -4.78 -4.19 2.58
N THR A 61 -5.81 -3.34 2.62
CA THR A 61 -5.62 -1.94 3.00
C THR A 61 -5.09 -1.79 4.44
N VAL A 62 -5.49 -2.66 5.36
CA VAL A 62 -5.00 -2.60 6.74
C VAL A 62 -3.53 -3.00 6.80
N THR A 63 -3.16 -4.11 6.16
CA THR A 63 -1.76 -4.56 6.11
C THR A 63 -0.87 -3.59 5.35
N ASN A 64 -1.35 -3.00 4.25
CA ASN A 64 -0.64 -1.93 3.54
C ASN A 64 -0.21 -0.81 4.49
N LEU A 65 -1.12 -0.37 5.35
CA LEU A 65 -0.87 0.76 6.24
C LEU A 65 -0.13 0.36 7.53
N THR A 66 -0.35 -0.83 8.06
CA THR A 66 0.35 -1.29 9.28
C THR A 66 1.80 -1.69 9.01
N HIS A 67 2.10 -2.34 7.87
CA HIS A 67 3.47 -2.68 7.48
C HIS A 67 4.26 -1.43 7.13
N THR A 68 3.69 -0.58 6.27
CA THR A 68 4.36 0.69 5.92
C THR A 68 4.55 1.60 7.11
N TYR A 69 3.64 1.61 8.10
CA TYR A 69 3.84 2.37 9.33
C TYR A 69 5.15 2.00 10.04
N LYS A 70 5.48 0.71 10.15
CA LYS A 70 6.73 0.26 10.76
C LYS A 70 7.94 0.74 9.96
N LEU A 71 7.86 0.69 8.64
CA LEU A 71 8.89 1.19 7.73
C LEU A 71 9.06 2.70 7.87
N LEU A 72 7.97 3.46 7.76
CA LEU A 72 7.97 4.93 7.82
C LEU A 72 8.45 5.46 9.17
N LYS A 73 8.14 4.74 10.25
CA LYS A 73 8.65 5.08 11.59
C LYS A 73 10.18 4.98 11.66
N ARG A 74 10.79 3.98 11.01
CA ARG A 74 12.25 3.82 10.94
C ARG A 74 12.89 4.91 10.10
N MET A 75 12.21 5.36 9.05
CA MET A 75 12.70 6.40 8.13
C MET A 75 12.56 7.83 8.68
N ASN A 76 11.94 8.00 9.85
CA ASN A 76 11.69 9.32 10.47
C ASN A 76 11.03 10.31 9.48
N CYS A 77 9.94 9.86 8.85
CA CYS A 77 9.23 10.63 7.83
C CYS A 77 8.61 11.91 8.41
N LYS A 78 8.63 13.00 7.61
CA LYS A 78 8.02 14.29 7.96
C LYS A 78 6.57 14.38 7.53
N SER A 79 6.28 13.90 6.32
CA SER A 79 4.94 13.88 5.74
C SER A 79 4.77 12.68 4.82
N VAL A 80 3.53 12.26 4.59
CA VAL A 80 3.21 11.12 3.74
C VAL A 80 2.07 11.46 2.77
N TYR A 81 2.32 11.29 1.49
CA TYR A 81 1.34 11.40 0.41
C TYR A 81 0.82 10.01 0.07
N VAL A 82 -0.42 9.72 0.43
CA VAL A 82 -1.04 8.39 0.23
C VAL A 82 -1.77 8.36 -1.09
N VAL A 83 -1.21 7.66 -2.07
CA VAL A 83 -1.79 7.49 -3.40
C VAL A 83 -2.70 6.28 -3.43
N THR A 84 -3.97 6.47 -3.76
CA THR A 84 -4.99 5.42 -3.85
C THR A 84 -6.10 5.83 -4.83
N ASP A 85 -7.00 4.90 -5.21
CA ASP A 85 -8.16 5.28 -6.03
C ASP A 85 -9.14 6.14 -5.24
N LEU A 86 -9.85 7.00 -5.92
CA LEU A 86 -10.82 7.91 -5.31
C LEU A 86 -11.88 7.14 -4.49
N PHE A 87 -12.40 6.03 -5.01
CA PHE A 87 -13.39 5.21 -4.31
C PHE A 87 -12.83 4.45 -3.09
N HIS A 88 -11.52 4.24 -3.01
CA HIS A 88 -10.84 3.68 -1.84
C HIS A 88 -10.33 4.74 -0.86
N SER A 89 -10.34 6.02 -1.25
CA SER A 89 -9.73 7.09 -0.46
C SER A 89 -10.37 7.25 0.92
N TYR A 90 -11.70 7.11 1.03
CA TYR A 90 -12.40 7.17 2.29
C TYR A 90 -11.93 6.07 3.26
N ARG A 91 -11.89 4.82 2.81
CA ARG A 91 -11.42 3.68 3.61
C ARG A 91 -9.95 3.84 3.98
N ALA A 92 -9.09 4.16 3.02
CA ALA A 92 -7.68 4.37 3.25
C ALA A 92 -7.44 5.49 4.27
N ASN A 93 -8.20 6.59 4.19
CA ASN A 93 -8.12 7.70 5.13
C ASN A 93 -8.45 7.27 6.56
N LEU A 94 -9.57 6.58 6.77
CA LEU A 94 -9.97 6.09 8.09
C LEU A 94 -8.91 5.16 8.70
N ILE A 95 -8.40 4.22 7.90
CA ILE A 95 -7.39 3.26 8.38
C ILE A 95 -6.07 3.98 8.65
N THR A 96 -5.66 4.94 7.81
CA THR A 96 -4.47 5.77 8.04
C THR A 96 -4.58 6.53 9.35
N MET A 97 -5.73 7.14 9.64
CA MET A 97 -5.98 7.81 10.92
C MET A 97 -5.86 6.85 12.11
N ALA A 98 -6.43 5.64 12.01
CA ALA A 98 -6.35 4.64 13.06
C ALA A 98 -4.91 4.15 13.30
N VAL A 99 -4.15 3.90 12.22
CA VAL A 99 -2.78 3.36 12.30
C VAL A 99 -1.78 4.42 12.73
N TRP A 100 -1.83 5.60 12.13
CA TRP A 100 -0.80 6.64 12.31
C TRP A 100 -1.16 7.68 13.36
N GLY A 101 -2.45 7.97 13.55
CA GLY A 101 -2.89 9.01 14.47
C GLY A 101 -2.27 10.36 14.09
N CYS A 102 -1.76 11.09 15.08
CA CYS A 102 -1.15 12.42 14.88
C CYS A 102 0.38 12.37 14.69
N ARG A 103 0.99 11.23 14.36
CA ARG A 103 2.46 11.10 14.36
C ARG A 103 3.15 11.76 13.18
N ALA A 104 2.50 11.76 12.01
CA ALA A 104 2.97 12.49 10.84
C ALA A 104 1.76 12.99 10.06
N PRO A 105 1.81 14.20 9.50
CA PRO A 105 0.79 14.67 8.58
C PRO A 105 0.74 13.75 7.36
N PHE A 106 -0.46 13.37 6.95
CA PHE A 106 -0.66 12.61 5.73
C PHE A 106 -1.70 13.29 4.85
N TYR A 107 -1.50 13.14 3.56
CA TYR A 107 -2.34 13.74 2.53
C TYR A 107 -2.83 12.65 1.60
N MET A 108 -4.15 12.50 1.47
CA MET A 108 -4.74 11.57 0.51
C MET A 108 -4.65 12.17 -0.89
N VAL A 109 -4.04 11.46 -1.81
CA VAL A 109 -3.92 11.83 -3.22
C VAL A 109 -4.67 10.80 -4.06
N PRO A 110 -5.96 11.08 -4.35
CA PRO A 110 -6.81 10.13 -5.07
C PRO A 110 -6.47 10.10 -6.56
N TYR A 111 -6.48 8.90 -7.13
CA TYR A 111 -6.45 8.64 -8.58
C TYR A 111 -7.86 8.33 -9.10
N GLY A 112 -8.25 8.91 -10.25
CA GLY A 112 -9.52 8.61 -10.94
C GLY A 112 -10.76 9.31 -10.38
N ILE A 113 -11.92 9.02 -10.97
CA ILE A 113 -13.17 9.81 -10.77
C ILE A 113 -14.32 8.98 -10.18
N SER A 114 -14.15 7.70 -9.90
CA SER A 114 -15.27 6.82 -9.52
C SER A 114 -15.54 6.76 -8.01
N VAL A 115 -16.81 6.97 -7.63
CA VAL A 115 -17.29 6.80 -6.25
C VAL A 115 -18.14 5.53 -6.18
N ASN A 116 -17.71 4.54 -5.40
CA ASN A 116 -18.47 3.32 -5.17
C ASN A 116 -18.93 3.24 -3.70
N LYS A 117 -20.24 3.34 -3.47
CA LYS A 117 -20.85 3.32 -2.13
C LYS A 117 -20.63 2.02 -1.33
N LYS A 118 -20.31 0.90 -1.98
CA LYS A 118 -20.10 -0.40 -1.29
C LYS A 118 -18.88 -0.43 -0.37
N ASP A 119 -17.95 0.51 -0.51
CA ASP A 119 -16.71 0.53 0.25
C ASP A 119 -16.87 1.08 1.69
N GLU A 120 -17.94 1.83 1.96
CA GLU A 120 -18.13 2.53 3.24
C GLU A 120 -18.40 1.58 4.42
N SER A 121 -19.26 0.58 4.25
CA SER A 121 -19.58 -0.38 5.34
C SER A 121 -18.39 -1.25 5.71
N TYR A 122 -17.55 -1.58 4.73
CA TYR A 122 -16.33 -2.34 4.95
C TYR A 122 -15.24 -1.51 5.64
N ALA A 123 -15.22 -0.21 5.38
CA ALA A 123 -14.25 0.72 5.94
C ALA A 123 -14.33 0.81 7.47
N ILE A 124 -15.52 0.82 8.03
CA ILE A 124 -15.75 0.91 9.48
C ILE A 124 -15.19 -0.33 10.20
N GLY A 125 -15.47 -1.53 9.67
CA GLY A 125 -14.92 -2.76 10.24
C GLY A 125 -13.38 -2.78 10.23
N GLN A 126 -12.79 -2.39 9.13
CA GLN A 126 -11.32 -2.30 8.99
C GLN A 126 -10.71 -1.21 9.87
N PHE A 127 -11.40 -0.11 10.12
CA PHE A 127 -10.97 0.91 11.06
C PHE A 127 -10.80 0.34 12.47
N PHE A 128 -11.77 -0.43 12.97
CA PHE A 128 -11.66 -1.05 14.30
C PHE A 128 -10.55 -2.10 14.36
N VAL A 129 -10.32 -2.87 13.30
CA VAL A 129 -9.18 -3.80 13.20
C VAL A 129 -7.85 -3.04 13.27
N ALA A 130 -7.75 -1.93 12.55
CA ALA A 130 -6.55 -1.08 12.55
C ALA A 130 -6.31 -0.43 13.92
N LEU A 131 -7.38 0.02 14.58
CA LEU A 131 -7.31 0.59 15.93
C LEU A 131 -6.87 -0.47 16.97
N LEU A 132 -7.42 -1.67 16.89
CA LEU A 132 -7.00 -2.79 17.74
C LEU A 132 -5.53 -3.13 17.53
N TRP A 133 -5.07 -3.19 16.27
CA TRP A 133 -3.65 -3.36 15.97
C TRP A 133 -2.80 -2.24 16.57
N ARG A 134 -3.27 -1.01 16.51
CA ARG A 134 -2.56 0.14 17.06
C ARG A 134 -2.35 0.01 18.57
N LEU A 135 -3.32 -0.57 19.28
CA LEU A 135 -3.29 -0.76 20.73
C LEU A 135 -2.48 -1.99 21.16
N THR A 136 -2.58 -3.07 20.38
CA THR A 136 -2.02 -4.39 20.77
C THR A 136 -0.76 -4.78 20.01
N GLY A 137 -0.50 -4.17 18.83
CA GLY A 137 0.55 -4.59 17.90
C GLY A 137 0.23 -5.87 17.13
N VAL A 138 -0.95 -6.48 17.33
CA VAL A 138 -1.33 -7.77 16.76
C VAL A 138 -2.43 -7.60 15.72
N LEU A 139 -2.22 -8.14 14.51
CA LEU A 139 -3.27 -8.30 13.51
C LEU A 139 -3.96 -9.64 13.71
N VAL A 140 -5.24 -9.60 14.11
CA VAL A 140 -6.03 -10.78 14.49
C VAL A 140 -6.13 -11.81 13.33
N TYR A 141 -5.98 -11.39 12.08
CA TYR A 141 -6.09 -12.26 10.90
C TYR A 141 -4.78 -12.44 10.13
N GLU A 142 -3.65 -11.96 10.63
CA GLU A 142 -2.34 -12.06 9.96
C GLU A 142 -1.94 -13.50 9.64
N LYS A 143 -2.22 -14.43 10.55
CA LYS A 143 -1.98 -15.85 10.34
C LYS A 143 -2.78 -16.40 9.17
N ARG A 144 -4.06 -16.03 9.07
CA ARG A 144 -4.97 -16.45 7.98
C ARG A 144 -4.54 -15.89 6.63
N LEU A 145 -4.01 -14.66 6.60
CA LEU A 145 -3.48 -14.05 5.38
C LEU A 145 -2.20 -14.74 4.92
N LYS A 146 -1.29 -15.07 5.82
CA LYS A 146 -0.06 -15.82 5.50
C LYS A 146 -0.38 -17.22 4.95
N GLU A 147 -1.38 -17.89 5.49
CA GLU A 147 -1.84 -19.20 4.98
C GLU A 147 -2.44 -19.08 3.58
N LYS A 148 -3.29 -18.06 3.35
CA LYS A 148 -3.89 -17.80 2.03
C LYS A 148 -2.83 -17.45 0.99
N ARG A 149 -1.83 -16.65 1.36
CA ARG A 149 -0.69 -16.31 0.49
C ARG A 149 0.06 -17.58 0.07
N LYS A 150 0.38 -18.47 1.03
CA LYS A 150 1.03 -19.75 0.73
C LYS A 150 0.25 -20.59 -0.28
N SER A 151 -1.09 -20.69 -0.14
CA SER A 151 -1.91 -21.49 -1.05
C SER A 151 -1.89 -20.94 -2.47
N ILE A 152 -1.93 -19.62 -2.66
CA ILE A 152 -1.91 -18.98 -3.98
C ILE A 152 -0.55 -19.17 -4.67
N TYR A 153 0.56 -18.98 -3.95
CA TYR A 153 1.89 -19.22 -4.52
C TYR A 153 2.07 -20.67 -4.94
N THR A 154 1.58 -21.62 -4.14
CA THR A 154 1.64 -23.06 -4.48
C THR A 154 0.79 -23.41 -5.71
N GLU A 155 -0.37 -22.75 -5.89
CA GLU A 155 -1.18 -22.92 -7.10
C GLU A 155 -0.54 -22.30 -8.34
N THR A 156 0.07 -21.12 -8.20
CA THR A 156 0.75 -20.43 -9.31
C THR A 156 1.99 -21.21 -9.75
N GLU A 157 2.77 -21.75 -8.82
CA GLU A 157 3.90 -22.64 -9.15
C GLU A 157 3.44 -23.91 -9.86
N LYS A 158 2.34 -24.55 -9.43
CA LYS A 158 1.78 -25.72 -10.10
C LYS A 158 1.30 -25.41 -11.52
N HIS A 159 0.67 -24.24 -11.74
CA HIS A 159 0.26 -23.82 -13.08
C HIS A 159 1.45 -23.57 -13.99
N SER A 160 2.50 -22.90 -13.50
CA SER A 160 3.70 -22.65 -14.31
C SER A 160 4.45 -23.93 -14.66
N LEU A 161 4.50 -24.92 -13.76
CA LEU A 161 5.09 -26.23 -14.03
C LEU A 161 4.26 -27.04 -15.03
N PHE A 162 2.93 -26.91 -14.99
CA PHE A 162 2.05 -27.56 -15.94
C PHE A 162 2.14 -26.97 -17.36
N GLU A 163 2.34 -25.65 -17.49
CA GLU A 163 2.58 -24.98 -18.77
C GLU A 163 3.97 -25.29 -19.34
N LEU A 164 4.95 -25.65 -18.48
CA LEU A 164 6.29 -26.06 -18.91
C LEU A 164 6.41 -27.56 -19.24
N GLY A 165 5.33 -28.33 -19.14
CA GLY A 165 5.28 -29.72 -19.58
C GLY A 165 5.99 -30.73 -18.66
N PHE A 166 6.09 -30.42 -17.35
CA PHE A 166 6.54 -31.35 -16.31
C PHE A 166 5.38 -31.92 -15.51
#